data_10e1c42550ee5da9f2b26ee0c3eff156
#
_entry.id   10e1c42550ee5da9f2b26ee0c3eff156
#
_cell.length_a   1.000
_cell.length_b   1.000
_cell.length_c   1.000
_cell.angle_alpha   90.00
_cell.angle_beta   90.00
_cell.angle_gamma   90.00
#
_symmetry.space_group_name_H-M   'P 1'
#
loop_
_entity.id
_entity.type
_entity.pdbx_description
1 polymer ?
#
loop_
_entity_poly.entity_id
_entity_poly.type
_entity_poly.pdbx_seq_one_letter_code
_entity_poly.pdbx_strand_id
1 'polypeptide(L)'
;VSDKIENGYKIQYILKLILNPDTTLTSDSQLDNYMNLLMQKYSDDLSVRALHSDFLKKDHKLAEARNELEYILSKDKNNYLIWEELLLMCNEMGDTTCMYRHGIEAIKYFPEQPLPYALSGIALMMQKQFAEALPLFEKGVELTDDKPELRSQFYSYLADCYYNLDSVERAFKMFDEVLKINPNDILVLNNYAYYLSLRNERLALAEKMSSQAVAMESDNATYLDTYAWVLYKRGEYSQARYYIKLAIEKDKDPSGVLYEHYGDILYRSGEHQEALKMWKKAAEMGGGVSEELNDKIQSGKLSD
;
A
#
# COMPACT_ATOMS: atom_id res chain seq x y z
N VAL A 1 -9.34 -40.04 -14.59
CA VAL A 1 -10.50 -39.27 -15.07
C VAL A 1 -10.91 -39.85 -16.41
N SER A 2 -12.16 -40.28 -16.54
CA SER A 2 -12.65 -40.98 -17.74
C SER A 2 -12.66 -40.02 -18.94
N ASP A 3 -12.17 -40.48 -20.10
CA ASP A 3 -12.20 -39.74 -21.38
C ASP A 3 -13.64 -39.44 -21.88
N LYS A 4 -14.66 -40.04 -21.23
CA LYS A 4 -16.08 -39.89 -21.57
C LYS A 4 -16.74 -38.66 -20.95
N ILE A 5 -16.05 -37.90 -20.05
CA ILE A 5 -16.59 -36.71 -19.43
C ILE A 5 -16.02 -35.49 -20.13
N GLU A 6 -16.86 -34.55 -20.57
CA GLU A 6 -16.42 -33.30 -21.18
C GLU A 6 -15.51 -32.49 -20.24
N ASN A 7 -14.52 -31.79 -20.81
CA ASN A 7 -13.52 -31.03 -20.06
C ASN A 7 -14.16 -30.01 -19.11
N GLY A 8 -15.27 -29.37 -19.50
CA GLY A 8 -16.00 -28.42 -18.66
C GLY A 8 -16.44 -29.00 -17.32
N TYR A 9 -16.95 -30.24 -17.30
CA TYR A 9 -17.35 -30.89 -16.05
C TYR A 9 -16.16 -31.27 -15.16
N LYS A 10 -15.02 -31.62 -15.77
CA LYS A 10 -13.78 -31.96 -15.04
C LYS A 10 -13.21 -30.73 -14.35
N ILE A 11 -13.18 -29.61 -15.07
CA ILE A 11 -12.72 -28.30 -14.57
C ILE A 11 -13.64 -27.85 -13.42
N GLN A 12 -14.97 -27.87 -13.62
CA GLN A 12 -15.92 -27.49 -12.56
C GLN A 12 -15.81 -28.37 -11.31
N TYR A 13 -15.56 -29.67 -11.48
CA TYR A 13 -15.38 -30.58 -10.34
C TYR A 13 -14.13 -30.24 -9.54
N ILE A 14 -13.01 -29.97 -10.20
CA ILE A 14 -11.75 -29.61 -9.53
C ILE A 14 -11.84 -28.22 -8.89
N LEU A 15 -12.46 -27.24 -9.57
CA LEU A 15 -12.77 -25.94 -8.98
C LEU A 15 -13.54 -26.07 -7.67
N LYS A 16 -14.58 -26.93 -7.68
CA LYS A 16 -15.39 -27.19 -6.48
C LYS A 16 -14.57 -27.78 -5.33
N LEU A 17 -13.58 -28.63 -5.63
CA LEU A 17 -12.68 -29.21 -4.63
C LEU A 17 -11.65 -28.18 -4.11
N ILE A 18 -11.17 -27.29 -4.97
CA ILE A 18 -10.23 -26.21 -4.59
C ILE A 18 -10.93 -25.17 -3.70
N LEU A 19 -12.16 -24.79 -4.05
CA LEU A 19 -12.94 -23.75 -3.35
C LEU A 19 -13.58 -24.23 -2.04
N ASN A 20 -13.75 -25.55 -1.84
CA ASN A 20 -14.32 -26.13 -0.63
C ASN A 20 -13.34 -27.10 0.03
N PRO A 21 -12.35 -26.62 0.80
CA PRO A 21 -11.34 -27.47 1.46
C PRO A 21 -11.92 -28.40 2.55
N ASP A 22 -13.14 -28.15 3.02
CA ASP A 22 -13.82 -28.99 4.04
C ASP A 22 -14.40 -30.31 3.50
N THR A 23 -14.28 -30.58 2.21
CA THR A 23 -14.66 -31.88 1.69
C THR A 23 -13.57 -32.90 1.99
N THR A 24 -13.77 -33.68 3.03
CA THR A 24 -12.99 -34.86 3.47
C THR A 24 -12.80 -35.94 2.39
N LEU A 25 -13.13 -35.65 1.13
CA LEU A 25 -13.19 -36.58 0.02
C LEU A 25 -11.88 -36.67 -0.78
N THR A 26 -10.95 -35.69 -0.62
CA THR A 26 -9.67 -35.70 -1.38
C THR A 26 -8.54 -35.18 -0.51
N SER A 27 -7.42 -35.93 -0.44
CA SER A 27 -6.18 -35.40 0.13
C SER A 27 -5.50 -34.43 -0.84
N ASP A 28 -4.69 -33.50 -0.31
CA ASP A 28 -3.93 -32.55 -1.15
C ASP A 28 -3.11 -33.28 -2.23
N SER A 29 -2.52 -34.44 -1.92
CA SER A 29 -1.81 -35.25 -2.89
C SER A 29 -2.66 -35.82 -4.05
N GLN A 30 -3.98 -35.98 -3.83
CA GLN A 30 -4.88 -36.39 -4.91
C GLN A 30 -5.25 -35.20 -5.81
N LEU A 31 -5.40 -34.01 -5.26
CA LEU A 31 -5.60 -32.78 -6.02
C LEU A 31 -4.39 -32.46 -6.90
N ASP A 32 -3.17 -32.60 -6.35
CA ASP A 32 -1.91 -32.46 -7.11
C ASP A 32 -1.88 -33.43 -8.30
N ASN A 33 -2.20 -34.69 -8.06
CA ASN A 33 -2.20 -35.70 -9.14
C ASN A 33 -3.26 -35.39 -10.21
N TYR A 34 -4.46 -34.92 -9.82
CA TYR A 34 -5.48 -34.54 -10.80
C TYR A 34 -5.06 -33.31 -11.61
N MET A 35 -4.45 -32.31 -10.97
CA MET A 35 -3.98 -31.10 -11.62
C MET A 35 -2.86 -31.43 -12.62
N ASN A 36 -1.88 -32.23 -12.21
CA ASN A 36 -0.80 -32.70 -13.05
C ASN A 36 -1.29 -33.47 -14.28
N LEU A 37 -2.27 -34.36 -14.11
CA LEU A 37 -2.88 -35.08 -15.23
C LEU A 37 -3.64 -34.16 -16.20
N LEU A 38 -4.34 -33.13 -15.68
CA LEU A 38 -5.00 -32.13 -16.52
C LEU A 38 -3.98 -31.33 -17.32
N MET A 39 -2.92 -30.84 -16.69
CA MET A 39 -1.87 -30.09 -17.34
C MET A 39 -1.13 -30.94 -18.37
N GLN A 40 -0.85 -32.20 -18.07
CA GLN A 40 -0.20 -33.11 -19.05
C GLN A 40 -1.06 -33.34 -20.29
N LYS A 41 -2.39 -33.44 -20.14
CA LYS A 41 -3.30 -33.77 -21.24
C LYS A 41 -3.84 -32.56 -21.99
N TYR A 42 -3.95 -31.41 -21.31
CA TYR A 42 -4.63 -30.22 -21.83
C TYR A 42 -3.82 -28.93 -21.56
N SER A 43 -2.49 -28.99 -21.76
CA SER A 43 -1.57 -27.87 -21.49
C SER A 43 -1.87 -26.59 -22.28
N ASP A 44 -2.55 -26.70 -23.42
CA ASP A 44 -2.88 -25.55 -24.27
C ASP A 44 -4.32 -25.02 -24.05
N ASP A 45 -5.11 -25.70 -23.21
CA ASP A 45 -6.46 -25.27 -22.87
C ASP A 45 -6.37 -24.12 -21.83
N LEU A 46 -6.81 -22.92 -22.23
CA LEU A 46 -6.71 -21.71 -21.40
C LEU A 46 -7.50 -21.83 -20.11
N SER A 47 -8.61 -22.57 -20.10
CA SER A 47 -9.41 -22.80 -18.88
C SER A 47 -8.67 -23.72 -17.90
N VAL A 48 -7.93 -24.70 -18.40
CA VAL A 48 -7.10 -25.57 -17.56
C VAL A 48 -5.93 -24.78 -16.96
N ARG A 49 -5.34 -23.87 -17.74
CA ARG A 49 -4.28 -22.99 -17.24
C ARG A 49 -4.76 -22.01 -16.20
N ALA A 50 -5.94 -21.42 -16.40
CA ALA A 50 -6.56 -20.56 -15.37
C ALA A 50 -6.78 -21.34 -14.07
N LEU A 51 -7.34 -22.55 -14.15
CA LEU A 51 -7.50 -23.43 -12.99
C LEU A 51 -6.17 -23.78 -12.32
N HIS A 52 -5.11 -23.99 -13.12
CA HIS A 52 -3.76 -24.26 -12.59
C HIS A 52 -3.18 -23.04 -11.88
N SER A 53 -3.42 -21.82 -12.40
CA SER A 53 -3.06 -20.58 -11.70
C SER A 53 -3.73 -20.48 -10.33
N ASP A 54 -5.05 -20.72 -10.25
CA ASP A 54 -5.80 -20.73 -8.99
C ASP A 54 -5.25 -21.77 -8.00
N PHE A 55 -4.90 -22.94 -8.49
CA PHE A 55 -4.31 -24.01 -7.70
C PHE A 55 -2.93 -23.61 -7.13
N LEU A 56 -2.04 -23.06 -7.97
CA LEU A 56 -0.73 -22.58 -7.57
C LEU A 56 -0.80 -21.43 -6.56
N LYS A 57 -1.79 -20.54 -6.72
CA LYS A 57 -2.04 -19.44 -5.82
C LYS A 57 -2.44 -19.93 -4.42
N LYS A 58 -3.30 -20.96 -4.33
CA LYS A 58 -3.64 -21.60 -3.05
C LYS A 58 -2.39 -22.15 -2.34
N ASP A 59 -1.43 -22.69 -3.10
CA ASP A 59 -0.15 -23.21 -2.59
C ASP A 59 0.90 -22.12 -2.34
N HIS A 60 0.53 -20.82 -2.43
CA HIS A 60 1.43 -19.67 -2.32
C HIS A 60 2.56 -19.64 -3.37
N LYS A 61 2.41 -20.35 -4.49
CA LYS A 61 3.35 -20.37 -5.62
C LYS A 61 3.05 -19.26 -6.62
N LEU A 62 3.04 -18.00 -6.13
CA LEU A 62 2.59 -16.83 -6.91
C LEU A 62 3.36 -16.62 -8.21
N ALA A 63 4.68 -16.87 -8.22
CA ALA A 63 5.50 -16.72 -9.43
C ALA A 63 5.12 -17.71 -10.53
N GLU A 64 4.79 -18.95 -10.17
CA GLU A 64 4.33 -19.98 -11.11
C GLU A 64 2.91 -19.68 -11.59
N ALA A 65 2.02 -19.26 -10.69
CA ALA A 65 0.65 -18.82 -11.02
C ALA A 65 0.67 -17.66 -12.02
N ARG A 66 1.53 -16.65 -11.81
CA ARG A 66 1.73 -15.55 -12.74
C ARG A 66 2.11 -16.02 -14.14
N ASN A 67 3.01 -16.99 -14.26
CA ASN A 67 3.42 -17.53 -15.56
C ASN A 67 2.24 -18.16 -16.33
N GLU A 68 1.30 -18.79 -15.64
CA GLU A 68 0.08 -19.30 -16.26
C GLU A 68 -0.81 -18.19 -16.80
N LEU A 69 -1.01 -17.11 -16.04
CA LEU A 69 -1.80 -15.96 -16.49
C LEU A 69 -1.12 -15.24 -17.67
N GLU A 70 0.20 -15.04 -17.62
CA GLU A 70 0.99 -14.49 -18.74
C GLU A 70 0.87 -15.37 -20.00
N TYR A 71 0.88 -16.70 -19.85
CA TYR A 71 0.64 -17.61 -20.98
C TYR A 71 -0.75 -17.42 -21.58
N ILE A 72 -1.80 -17.35 -20.75
CA ILE A 72 -3.16 -17.12 -21.22
C ILE A 72 -3.22 -15.80 -22.01
N LEU A 73 -2.68 -14.72 -21.46
CA LEU A 73 -2.66 -13.41 -22.12
C LEU A 73 -1.81 -13.38 -23.40
N SER A 74 -0.81 -14.29 -23.54
CA SER A 74 -0.07 -14.44 -24.79
C SER A 74 -0.93 -14.99 -25.94
N LYS A 75 -2.03 -15.67 -25.61
CA LYS A 75 -2.96 -16.29 -26.58
C LYS A 75 -4.24 -15.49 -26.76
N ASP A 76 -4.80 -14.98 -25.68
CA ASP A 76 -6.02 -14.15 -25.70
C ASP A 76 -5.91 -12.99 -24.70
N LYS A 77 -5.92 -11.77 -25.22
CA LYS A 77 -5.83 -10.53 -24.44
C LYS A 77 -7.19 -9.88 -24.18
N ASN A 78 -8.29 -10.49 -24.66
CA ASN A 78 -9.62 -9.90 -24.58
C ASN A 78 -10.42 -10.32 -23.33
N ASN A 79 -9.79 -10.97 -22.37
CA ASN A 79 -10.40 -11.34 -21.11
C ASN A 79 -9.89 -10.45 -19.98
N TYR A 80 -10.70 -9.47 -19.56
CA TYR A 80 -10.32 -8.52 -18.51
C TYR A 80 -10.03 -9.19 -17.16
N LEU A 81 -10.77 -10.24 -16.80
CA LEU A 81 -10.56 -10.93 -15.51
C LEU A 81 -9.15 -11.52 -15.37
N ILE A 82 -8.55 -11.96 -16.46
CA ILE A 82 -7.16 -12.47 -16.44
C ILE A 82 -6.16 -11.31 -16.21
N TRP A 83 -6.40 -10.15 -16.84
CA TRP A 83 -5.59 -8.95 -16.57
C TRP A 83 -5.73 -8.49 -15.11
N GLU A 84 -6.95 -8.44 -14.60
CA GLU A 84 -7.24 -8.06 -13.22
C GLU A 84 -6.50 -8.99 -12.24
N GLU A 85 -6.62 -10.30 -12.43
CA GLU A 85 -5.97 -11.28 -11.56
C GLU A 85 -4.44 -11.18 -11.63
N LEU A 86 -3.87 -11.03 -12.83
CA LEU A 86 -2.43 -10.84 -13.01
C LEU A 86 -1.93 -9.57 -12.28
N LEU A 87 -2.64 -8.47 -12.43
CA LEU A 87 -2.28 -7.19 -11.81
C LEU A 87 -2.35 -7.25 -10.29
N LEU A 88 -3.41 -7.85 -9.74
CA LEU A 88 -3.55 -8.05 -8.30
C LEU A 88 -2.43 -8.96 -7.76
N MET A 89 -2.07 -10.00 -8.49
CA MET A 89 -0.96 -10.89 -8.12
C MET A 89 0.39 -10.17 -8.16
N CYS A 90 0.66 -9.33 -9.18
CA CYS A 90 1.87 -8.51 -9.22
C CYS A 90 1.94 -7.56 -8.01
N ASN A 91 0.81 -6.98 -7.61
CA ASN A 91 0.71 -6.11 -6.44
C ASN A 91 0.96 -6.89 -5.13
N GLU A 92 0.37 -8.07 -4.98
CA GLU A 92 0.61 -8.95 -3.83
C GLU A 92 2.09 -9.35 -3.69
N MET A 93 2.76 -9.58 -4.83
CA MET A 93 4.20 -9.88 -4.87
C MET A 93 5.09 -8.64 -4.65
N GLY A 94 4.54 -7.43 -4.65
CA GLY A 94 5.30 -6.18 -4.62
C GLY A 94 6.16 -5.94 -5.88
N ASP A 95 5.85 -6.64 -6.99
CA ASP A 95 6.59 -6.53 -8.25
C ASP A 95 6.13 -5.31 -9.06
N THR A 96 6.73 -4.15 -8.76
CA THR A 96 6.39 -2.89 -9.43
C THR A 96 6.62 -2.92 -10.93
N THR A 97 7.61 -3.68 -11.41
CA THR A 97 7.88 -3.83 -12.85
C THR A 97 6.75 -4.59 -13.52
N CYS A 98 6.29 -5.67 -12.90
CA CYS A 98 5.13 -6.46 -13.34
C CYS A 98 3.86 -5.59 -13.37
N MET A 99 3.57 -4.87 -12.28
CA MET A 99 2.40 -3.99 -12.18
C MET A 99 2.36 -2.96 -13.32
N TYR A 100 3.47 -2.26 -13.53
CA TYR A 100 3.55 -1.22 -14.57
C TYR A 100 3.43 -1.80 -15.97
N ARG A 101 4.24 -2.82 -16.31
CA ARG A 101 4.27 -3.42 -17.64
C ARG A 101 2.91 -3.95 -18.06
N HIS A 102 2.28 -4.75 -17.20
CA HIS A 102 0.99 -5.35 -17.50
C HIS A 102 -0.17 -4.37 -17.37
N GLY A 103 -0.08 -3.39 -16.45
CA GLY A 103 -1.07 -2.34 -16.33
C GLY A 103 -1.16 -1.47 -17.58
N ILE A 104 -0.03 -0.99 -18.09
CA ILE A 104 0.01 -0.20 -19.35
C ILE A 104 -0.46 -1.04 -20.56
N GLU A 105 -0.18 -2.35 -20.56
CA GLU A 105 -0.70 -3.21 -21.62
C GLU A 105 -2.21 -3.43 -21.48
N ALA A 106 -2.73 -3.68 -20.29
CA ALA A 106 -4.15 -3.86 -20.03
C ALA A 106 -4.98 -2.61 -20.42
N ILE A 107 -4.46 -1.40 -20.16
CA ILE A 107 -5.10 -0.13 -20.58
C ILE A 107 -5.38 -0.07 -22.09
N LYS A 108 -4.52 -0.66 -22.93
CA LYS A 108 -4.71 -0.67 -24.39
C LYS A 108 -5.94 -1.49 -24.83
N TYR A 109 -6.27 -2.54 -24.08
CA TYR A 109 -7.39 -3.44 -24.35
C TYR A 109 -8.66 -3.03 -23.59
N PHE A 110 -8.49 -2.45 -22.41
CA PHE A 110 -9.57 -2.12 -21.47
C PHE A 110 -9.39 -0.70 -20.89
N PRO A 111 -9.46 0.36 -21.75
CA PRO A 111 -9.21 1.74 -21.33
C PRO A 111 -10.25 2.28 -20.33
N GLU A 112 -11.40 1.62 -20.19
CA GLU A 112 -12.48 2.02 -19.27
C GLU A 112 -12.34 1.38 -17.86
N GLN A 113 -11.34 0.53 -17.67
CA GLN A 113 -11.14 -0.15 -16.37
C GLN A 113 -10.19 0.65 -15.47
N PRO A 114 -10.60 1.06 -14.28
CA PRO A 114 -9.77 1.93 -13.43
C PRO A 114 -8.59 1.20 -12.76
N LEU A 115 -8.69 -0.11 -12.48
CA LEU A 115 -7.65 -0.85 -11.77
C LEU A 115 -6.28 -0.83 -12.47
N PRO A 116 -6.16 -1.01 -13.81
CA PRO A 116 -4.85 -0.92 -14.47
C PRO A 116 -4.18 0.45 -14.30
N TYR A 117 -4.96 1.54 -14.29
CA TYR A 117 -4.44 2.89 -14.03
C TYR A 117 -3.96 3.03 -12.59
N ALA A 118 -4.73 2.53 -11.62
CA ALA A 118 -4.35 2.56 -10.22
C ALA A 118 -3.02 1.83 -9.99
N LEU A 119 -2.92 0.56 -10.41
CA LEU A 119 -1.74 -0.25 -10.16
C LEU A 119 -0.50 0.20 -10.94
N SER A 120 -0.67 0.70 -12.17
CA SER A 120 0.44 1.32 -12.91
C SER A 120 0.94 2.60 -12.24
N GLY A 121 0.03 3.44 -11.76
CA GLY A 121 0.37 4.67 -11.04
C GLY A 121 1.05 4.37 -9.70
N ILE A 122 0.54 3.40 -8.93
CA ILE A 122 1.16 2.94 -7.68
C ILE A 122 2.58 2.43 -7.92
N ALA A 123 2.79 1.64 -8.98
CA ALA A 123 4.12 1.14 -9.35
C ALA A 123 5.11 2.29 -9.60
N LEU A 124 4.67 3.35 -10.28
CA LEU A 124 5.47 4.55 -10.50
C LEU A 124 5.74 5.33 -9.21
N MET A 125 4.73 5.47 -8.33
CA MET A 125 4.91 6.10 -7.02
C MET A 125 5.96 5.37 -6.18
N MET A 126 5.92 4.03 -6.12
CA MET A 126 6.90 3.23 -5.40
C MET A 126 8.33 3.41 -5.95
N GLN A 127 8.45 3.74 -7.24
CA GLN A 127 9.72 4.10 -7.90
C GLN A 127 10.04 5.60 -7.78
N LYS A 128 9.25 6.37 -7.02
CA LYS A 128 9.36 7.84 -6.87
C LYS A 128 9.20 8.63 -8.18
N GLN A 129 8.57 8.04 -9.18
CA GLN A 129 8.25 8.66 -10.48
C GLN A 129 6.88 9.34 -10.41
N PHE A 130 6.74 10.32 -9.50
CA PHE A 130 5.46 10.94 -9.17
C PHE A 130 4.84 11.70 -10.34
N ALA A 131 5.67 12.37 -11.16
CA ALA A 131 5.18 13.14 -12.31
C ALA A 131 4.54 12.23 -13.39
N GLU A 132 5.11 11.06 -13.62
CA GLU A 132 4.62 10.06 -14.56
C GLU A 132 3.36 9.35 -14.04
N ALA A 133 3.18 9.26 -12.71
CA ALA A 133 1.99 8.67 -12.10
C ALA A 133 0.75 9.56 -12.23
N LEU A 134 0.90 10.90 -12.22
CA LEU A 134 -0.22 11.84 -12.23
C LEU A 134 -1.25 11.57 -13.34
N PRO A 135 -0.89 11.46 -14.63
CA PRO A 135 -1.88 11.28 -15.69
C PRO A 135 -2.66 9.96 -15.58
N LEU A 136 -2.07 8.94 -14.96
CA LEU A 136 -2.76 7.67 -14.70
C LEU A 136 -3.82 7.84 -13.62
N PHE A 137 -3.51 8.53 -12.53
CA PHE A 137 -4.48 8.78 -11.47
C PHE A 137 -5.55 9.79 -11.87
N GLU A 138 -5.21 10.83 -12.65
CA GLU A 138 -6.19 11.77 -13.22
C GLU A 138 -7.21 11.03 -14.09
N LYS A 139 -6.73 10.09 -14.92
CA LYS A 139 -7.64 9.23 -15.72
C LYS A 139 -8.48 8.32 -14.84
N GLY A 140 -7.92 7.78 -13.76
CA GLY A 140 -8.66 7.01 -12.77
C GLY A 140 -9.81 7.80 -12.13
N VAL A 141 -9.60 9.07 -11.80
CA VAL A 141 -10.65 9.96 -11.29
C VAL A 141 -11.79 10.12 -12.32
N GLU A 142 -11.47 10.31 -13.61
CA GLU A 142 -12.48 10.41 -14.66
C GLU A 142 -13.33 9.14 -14.82
N LEU A 143 -12.68 7.96 -14.67
CA LEU A 143 -13.35 6.66 -14.81
C LEU A 143 -14.19 6.23 -13.59
N THR A 144 -14.16 7.00 -12.52
CA THR A 144 -14.79 6.64 -11.24
C THR A 144 -15.83 7.67 -10.78
N ASP A 145 -16.43 8.41 -11.69
CA ASP A 145 -17.40 9.48 -11.37
C ASP A 145 -18.63 8.95 -10.61
N ASP A 146 -19.07 7.74 -10.93
CA ASP A 146 -20.18 7.03 -10.30
C ASP A 146 -19.77 6.15 -9.09
N LYS A 147 -18.48 6.15 -8.70
CA LYS A 147 -17.91 5.28 -7.65
C LYS A 147 -17.12 6.10 -6.63
N PRO A 148 -17.78 6.82 -5.72
CA PRO A 148 -17.15 7.79 -4.82
C PRO A 148 -16.02 7.20 -3.98
N GLU A 149 -16.14 5.97 -3.49
CA GLU A 149 -15.11 5.32 -2.67
C GLU A 149 -13.84 5.05 -3.48
N LEU A 150 -13.97 4.57 -4.72
CA LEU A 150 -12.84 4.33 -5.60
C LEU A 150 -12.23 5.66 -6.09
N ARG A 151 -13.07 6.66 -6.39
CA ARG A 151 -12.63 8.01 -6.73
C ARG A 151 -11.82 8.65 -5.60
N SER A 152 -12.24 8.44 -4.35
CA SER A 152 -11.53 8.87 -3.16
C SER A 152 -10.11 8.31 -3.10
N GLN A 153 -9.92 7.05 -3.44
CA GLN A 153 -8.59 6.44 -3.49
C GLN A 153 -7.68 7.12 -4.54
N PHE A 154 -8.21 7.44 -5.73
CA PHE A 154 -7.45 8.18 -6.73
C PHE A 154 -7.09 9.59 -6.28
N TYR A 155 -7.98 10.30 -5.59
CA TYR A 155 -7.65 11.60 -4.99
C TYR A 155 -6.54 11.48 -3.95
N SER A 156 -6.53 10.42 -3.15
CA SER A 156 -5.44 10.16 -2.19
C SER A 156 -4.09 9.98 -2.89
N TYR A 157 -4.04 9.18 -3.95
CA TYR A 157 -2.80 9.01 -4.73
C TYR A 157 -2.34 10.30 -5.40
N LEU A 158 -3.27 11.10 -5.93
CA LEU A 158 -2.97 12.41 -6.51
C LEU A 158 -2.41 13.36 -5.45
N ALA A 159 -2.98 13.35 -4.23
CA ALA A 159 -2.50 14.19 -3.13
C ALA A 159 -1.05 13.86 -2.78
N ASP A 160 -0.71 12.59 -2.64
CA ASP A 160 0.65 12.15 -2.35
C ASP A 160 1.61 12.50 -3.49
N CYS A 161 1.22 12.31 -4.75
CA CYS A 161 2.03 12.71 -5.89
C CYS A 161 2.27 14.22 -5.92
N TYR A 162 1.23 15.05 -5.77
CA TYR A 162 1.36 16.50 -5.75
C TYR A 162 2.24 16.99 -4.60
N TYR A 163 2.10 16.38 -3.41
CA TYR A 163 2.93 16.76 -2.27
C TYR A 163 4.42 16.48 -2.53
N ASN A 164 4.75 15.28 -3.06
CA ASN A 164 6.12 14.92 -3.40
C ASN A 164 6.72 15.74 -4.57
N LEU A 165 5.87 16.37 -5.37
CA LEU A 165 6.26 17.32 -6.43
C LEU A 165 6.22 18.79 -5.96
N ASP A 166 6.19 19.05 -4.65
CA ASP A 166 6.10 20.37 -4.02
C ASP A 166 4.89 21.22 -4.50
N SER A 167 3.86 20.57 -5.05
CA SER A 167 2.62 21.20 -5.47
C SER A 167 1.57 21.17 -4.33
N VAL A 168 1.93 21.78 -3.21
CA VAL A 168 1.27 21.61 -1.92
C VAL A 168 -0.20 22.01 -1.91
N GLU A 169 -0.57 23.12 -2.54
CA GLU A 169 -1.97 23.56 -2.62
C GLU A 169 -2.84 22.54 -3.38
N ARG A 170 -2.28 21.91 -4.42
CA ARG A 170 -2.99 20.85 -5.15
C ARG A 170 -3.13 19.59 -4.29
N ALA A 171 -2.07 19.22 -3.57
CA ALA A 171 -2.11 18.09 -2.64
C ALA A 171 -3.22 18.27 -1.59
N PHE A 172 -3.24 19.42 -0.92
CA PHE A 172 -4.23 19.72 0.12
C PHE A 172 -5.66 19.77 -0.44
N LYS A 173 -5.84 20.26 -1.66
CA LYS A 173 -7.13 20.22 -2.33
C LYS A 173 -7.60 18.78 -2.57
N MET A 174 -6.71 17.88 -2.96
CA MET A 174 -7.07 16.48 -3.18
C MET A 174 -7.42 15.78 -1.85
N PHE A 175 -6.68 16.02 -0.77
CA PHE A 175 -7.05 15.52 0.55
C PHE A 175 -8.40 16.07 1.02
N ASP A 176 -8.69 17.33 0.77
CA ASP A 176 -10.02 17.92 1.06
C ASP A 176 -11.13 17.19 0.28
N GLU A 177 -10.91 16.81 -1.00
CA GLU A 177 -11.89 16.03 -1.77
C GLU A 177 -12.09 14.62 -1.18
N VAL A 178 -11.02 13.96 -0.72
CA VAL A 178 -11.14 12.66 -0.02
C VAL A 178 -12.01 12.82 1.23
N LEU A 179 -11.73 13.81 2.09
CA LEU A 179 -12.45 13.98 3.35
C LEU A 179 -13.90 14.48 3.18
N LYS A 180 -14.27 15.02 2.01
CA LYS A 180 -15.68 15.27 1.65
C LYS A 180 -16.45 13.99 1.39
N ILE A 181 -15.81 12.99 0.78
CA ILE A 181 -16.40 11.68 0.46
C ILE A 181 -16.40 10.81 1.72
N ASN A 182 -15.26 10.69 2.38
CA ASN A 182 -15.07 9.91 3.60
C ASN A 182 -14.40 10.76 4.70
N PRO A 183 -15.19 11.45 5.55
CA PRO A 183 -14.65 12.27 6.64
C PRO A 183 -13.82 11.50 7.68
N ASN A 184 -13.93 10.19 7.68
CA ASN A 184 -13.24 9.28 8.60
C ASN A 184 -12.17 8.42 7.88
N ASP A 185 -11.66 8.86 6.74
CA ASP A 185 -10.53 8.17 6.10
C ASP A 185 -9.28 8.34 6.97
N ILE A 186 -8.99 7.29 7.71
CA ILE A 186 -7.94 7.33 8.75
C ILE A 186 -6.54 7.57 8.16
N LEU A 187 -6.25 7.00 6.99
CA LEU A 187 -4.98 7.19 6.32
C LEU A 187 -4.81 8.64 5.88
N VAL A 188 -5.86 9.20 5.28
CA VAL A 188 -5.84 10.59 4.82
C VAL A 188 -5.81 11.56 6.00
N LEU A 189 -6.57 11.32 7.06
CA LEU A 189 -6.51 12.12 8.30
C LEU A 189 -5.08 12.18 8.85
N ASN A 190 -4.40 11.03 8.91
CA ASN A 190 -3.02 10.95 9.37
C ASN A 190 -2.04 11.68 8.43
N ASN A 191 -2.05 11.33 7.14
CA ASN A 191 -1.08 11.86 6.18
C ASN A 191 -1.22 13.36 5.98
N TYR A 192 -2.46 13.84 5.88
CA TYR A 192 -2.73 15.27 5.76
C TYR A 192 -2.27 16.06 7.01
N ALA A 193 -2.54 15.53 8.22
CA ALA A 193 -2.05 16.12 9.46
C ALA A 193 -0.53 16.17 9.50
N TYR A 194 0.14 15.10 9.09
CA TYR A 194 1.59 15.02 9.02
C TYR A 194 2.16 16.09 8.07
N TYR A 195 1.65 16.18 6.85
CA TYR A 195 2.11 17.16 5.85
C TYR A 195 1.88 18.60 6.29
N LEU A 196 0.74 18.91 6.91
CA LEU A 196 0.50 20.22 7.52
C LEU A 196 1.53 20.55 8.62
N SER A 197 1.88 19.55 9.42
CA SER A 197 2.84 19.73 10.52
C SER A 197 4.26 19.97 10.01
N LEU A 198 4.69 19.30 8.94
CA LEU A 198 5.99 19.52 8.32
C LEU A 198 6.15 20.96 7.80
N ARG A 199 5.06 21.54 7.31
CA ARG A 199 5.05 22.93 6.81
C ARG A 199 4.74 23.96 7.88
N ASN A 200 4.48 23.53 9.10
CA ASN A 200 4.05 24.41 10.20
C ASN A 200 2.79 25.22 9.84
N GLU A 201 1.89 24.63 9.05
CA GLU A 201 0.66 25.26 8.55
C GLU A 201 -0.58 24.63 9.19
N ARG A 202 -1.62 25.45 9.44
CA ARG A 202 -2.94 25.00 9.95
C ARG A 202 -2.85 23.95 11.07
N LEU A 203 -1.94 24.12 12.02
CA LEU A 203 -1.63 23.15 13.07
C LEU A 203 -2.84 22.76 13.94
N ALA A 204 -3.82 23.64 14.12
CA ALA A 204 -5.05 23.30 14.83
C ALA A 204 -5.90 22.26 14.04
N LEU A 205 -5.89 22.34 12.70
CA LEU A 205 -6.54 21.34 11.85
C LEU A 205 -5.76 20.03 11.88
N ALA A 206 -4.42 20.10 11.79
CA ALA A 206 -3.55 18.92 11.88
C ALA A 206 -3.77 18.15 13.19
N GLU A 207 -3.87 18.87 14.33
CA GLU A 207 -4.18 18.26 15.63
C GLU A 207 -5.54 17.56 15.62
N LYS A 208 -6.58 18.24 15.14
CA LYS A 208 -7.92 17.65 15.06
C LYS A 208 -7.91 16.35 14.27
N MET A 209 -7.24 16.33 13.10
CA MET A 209 -7.19 15.16 12.24
C MET A 209 -6.33 14.04 12.85
N SER A 210 -5.14 14.33 13.34
CA SER A 210 -4.27 13.32 13.95
C SER A 210 -4.83 12.76 15.25
N SER A 211 -5.47 13.57 16.09
CA SER A 211 -6.19 13.09 17.28
C SER A 211 -7.37 12.19 16.92
N GLN A 212 -8.09 12.50 15.82
CA GLN A 212 -9.16 11.64 15.32
C GLN A 212 -8.61 10.29 14.83
N ALA A 213 -7.50 10.27 14.11
CA ALA A 213 -6.85 9.03 13.69
C ALA A 213 -6.43 8.15 14.87
N VAL A 214 -5.82 8.76 15.92
CA VAL A 214 -5.48 8.04 17.16
C VAL A 214 -6.73 7.55 17.91
N ALA A 215 -7.83 8.30 17.91
CA ALA A 215 -9.07 7.86 18.54
C ALA A 215 -9.70 6.64 17.82
N MET A 216 -9.48 6.50 16.52
CA MET A 216 -9.96 5.36 15.73
C MET A 216 -9.07 4.13 15.89
N GLU A 217 -7.75 4.31 15.94
CA GLU A 217 -6.76 3.23 16.12
C GLU A 217 -5.71 3.64 17.15
N SER A 218 -6.04 3.50 18.44
CA SER A 218 -5.24 3.98 19.55
C SER A 218 -3.89 3.28 19.76
N ASP A 219 -3.70 2.10 19.15
CA ASP A 219 -2.49 1.29 19.27
C ASP A 219 -1.62 1.34 17.99
N ASN A 220 -1.99 2.15 17.02
CA ASN A 220 -1.23 2.30 15.77
C ASN A 220 -0.05 3.26 15.99
N ALA A 221 1.17 2.72 15.95
CA ALA A 221 2.39 3.47 16.23
C ALA A 221 2.60 4.66 15.26
N THR A 222 2.24 4.51 13.99
CA THR A 222 2.35 5.58 12.98
C THR A 222 1.44 6.76 13.30
N TYR A 223 0.20 6.49 13.72
CA TYR A 223 -0.75 7.55 14.07
C TYR A 223 -0.37 8.25 15.38
N LEU A 224 0.14 7.49 16.34
CA LEU A 224 0.67 8.02 17.59
C LEU A 224 1.88 8.94 17.36
N ASP A 225 2.80 8.54 16.46
CA ASP A 225 3.96 9.36 16.07
C ASP A 225 3.53 10.66 15.39
N THR A 226 2.64 10.56 14.40
CA THR A 226 2.11 11.75 13.71
C THR A 226 1.45 12.71 14.70
N TYR A 227 0.65 12.20 15.62
CA TYR A 227 0.01 13.05 16.63
C TYR A 227 1.04 13.69 17.58
N ALA A 228 2.03 12.91 18.03
CA ALA A 228 3.13 13.44 18.84
C ALA A 228 3.90 14.55 18.09
N TRP A 229 4.16 14.36 16.80
CA TRP A 229 4.85 15.34 15.98
C TRP A 229 4.04 16.63 15.78
N VAL A 230 2.73 16.51 15.53
CA VAL A 230 1.82 17.68 15.49
C VAL A 230 1.82 18.44 16.80
N LEU A 231 1.71 17.77 17.94
CA LEU A 231 1.78 18.39 19.28
C LEU A 231 3.13 19.08 19.52
N TYR A 232 4.24 18.45 19.08
CA TYR A 232 5.56 19.06 19.13
C TYR A 232 5.61 20.38 18.33
N LYS A 233 5.08 20.40 17.11
CA LYS A 233 5.01 21.62 16.28
C LYS A 233 4.15 22.70 16.90
N ARG A 234 3.17 22.33 17.70
CA ARG A 234 2.34 23.27 18.49
C ARG A 234 2.99 23.76 19.78
N GLY A 235 4.15 23.18 20.15
CA GLY A 235 4.84 23.52 21.41
C GLY A 235 4.29 22.78 22.65
N GLU A 236 3.41 21.79 22.46
CA GLU A 236 2.79 21.01 23.51
C GLU A 236 3.67 19.81 23.91
N TYR A 237 4.91 20.08 24.30
CA TYR A 237 5.98 19.10 24.46
C TYR A 237 5.67 17.99 25.47
N SER A 238 4.94 18.28 26.52
CA SER A 238 4.56 17.29 27.53
C SER A 238 3.63 16.21 26.96
N GLN A 239 2.64 16.62 26.16
CA GLN A 239 1.74 15.70 25.48
C GLN A 239 2.46 14.97 24.35
N ALA A 240 3.26 15.67 23.54
CA ALA A 240 4.09 15.09 22.50
C ALA A 240 4.97 13.96 23.05
N ARG A 241 5.60 14.19 24.20
CA ARG A 241 6.41 13.19 24.89
C ARG A 241 5.61 11.94 25.30
N TYR A 242 4.40 12.11 25.75
CA TYR A 242 3.55 10.98 26.11
C TYR A 242 3.24 10.11 24.89
N TYR A 243 2.79 10.73 23.79
CA TYR A 243 2.38 10.00 22.60
C TYR A 243 3.55 9.38 21.84
N ILE A 244 4.73 10.03 21.77
CA ILE A 244 5.90 9.43 21.11
C ILE A 244 6.44 8.21 21.87
N LYS A 245 6.40 8.23 23.22
CA LYS A 245 6.74 7.06 24.02
C LYS A 245 5.78 5.91 23.76
N LEU A 246 4.49 6.21 23.69
CA LEU A 246 3.47 5.21 23.39
C LEU A 246 3.67 4.65 21.98
N ALA A 247 4.01 5.47 20.99
CA ALA A 247 4.35 5.01 19.63
C ALA A 247 5.51 4.01 19.64
N ILE A 248 6.60 4.33 20.33
CA ILE A 248 7.76 3.42 20.47
C ILE A 248 7.40 2.12 21.18
N GLU A 249 6.52 2.18 22.19
CA GLU A 249 6.07 0.99 22.93
C GLU A 249 5.18 0.07 22.08
N LYS A 250 4.35 0.66 21.23
CA LYS A 250 3.41 -0.08 20.37
C LYS A 250 4.04 -0.60 19.08
N ASP A 251 5.14 -0.03 18.64
CA ASP A 251 5.86 -0.50 17.47
C ASP A 251 6.70 -1.76 17.80
N LYS A 252 6.53 -2.80 17.01
CA LYS A 252 7.30 -4.05 17.17
C LYS A 252 8.74 -3.93 16.65
N ASP A 253 8.96 -3.00 15.72
CA ASP A 253 10.26 -2.75 15.09
C ASP A 253 10.44 -1.23 14.87
N PRO A 254 10.65 -0.44 15.95
CA PRO A 254 10.66 1.01 15.89
C PRO A 254 11.76 1.54 14.97
N SER A 255 11.38 2.39 14.02
CA SER A 255 12.31 3.02 13.08
C SER A 255 13.16 4.11 13.73
N GLY A 256 14.26 4.50 13.06
CA GLY A 256 15.09 5.63 13.49
C GLY A 256 14.32 6.95 13.57
N VAL A 257 13.32 7.15 12.71
CA VAL A 257 12.46 8.37 12.72
C VAL A 257 11.76 8.56 14.07
N LEU A 258 11.18 7.49 14.64
CA LEU A 258 10.53 7.56 15.96
C LEU A 258 11.50 8.05 17.06
N TYR A 259 12.74 7.55 17.05
CA TYR A 259 13.75 7.98 18.00
C TYR A 259 14.27 9.39 17.73
N GLU A 260 14.34 9.81 16.46
CA GLU A 260 14.69 11.19 16.11
C GLU A 260 13.62 12.16 16.58
N HIS A 261 12.33 11.91 16.30
CA HIS A 261 11.21 12.72 16.80
C HIS A 261 11.22 12.77 18.34
N TYR A 262 11.49 11.64 19.00
CA TYR A 262 11.58 11.63 20.45
C TYR A 262 12.75 12.48 20.97
N GLY A 263 13.90 12.44 20.31
CA GLY A 263 15.04 13.30 20.63
C GLY A 263 14.71 14.79 20.50
N ASP A 264 14.03 15.17 19.42
CA ASP A 264 13.61 16.55 19.18
C ASP A 264 12.63 17.06 20.26
N ILE A 265 11.67 16.22 20.65
CA ILE A 265 10.71 16.50 21.71
C ILE A 265 11.42 16.68 23.05
N LEU A 266 12.35 15.78 23.40
CA LEU A 266 13.12 15.85 24.66
C LEU A 266 13.99 17.10 24.69
N TYR A 267 14.62 17.47 23.58
CA TYR A 267 15.45 18.65 23.51
C TYR A 267 14.64 19.92 23.81
N ARG A 268 13.48 20.10 23.16
CA ARG A 268 12.57 21.23 23.44
C ARG A 268 11.96 21.19 24.85
N SER A 269 11.94 20.03 25.47
CA SER A 269 11.55 19.88 26.89
C SER A 269 12.67 20.20 27.89
N GLY A 270 13.89 20.54 27.40
CA GLY A 270 15.07 20.84 28.23
C GLY A 270 15.89 19.63 28.65
N GLU A 271 15.55 18.42 28.18
CA GLU A 271 16.23 17.16 28.52
C GLU A 271 17.34 16.83 27.53
N HIS A 272 18.30 17.73 27.35
CA HIS A 272 19.31 17.68 26.28
C HIS A 272 20.16 16.43 26.26
N GLN A 273 20.51 15.85 27.44
CA GLN A 273 21.32 14.62 27.50
C GLN A 273 20.55 13.40 27.01
N GLU A 274 19.29 13.30 27.36
CA GLU A 274 18.42 12.21 26.89
C GLU A 274 18.09 12.38 25.39
N ALA A 275 17.92 13.62 24.92
CA ALA A 275 17.77 13.94 23.49
C ALA A 275 18.94 13.39 22.67
N LEU A 276 20.17 13.65 23.11
CA LEU A 276 21.36 13.16 22.43
C LEU A 276 21.45 11.63 22.40
N LYS A 277 20.97 10.93 23.44
CA LYS A 277 20.87 9.47 23.43
C LYS A 277 19.87 8.97 22.38
N MET A 278 18.72 9.62 22.28
CA MET A 278 17.70 9.23 21.31
C MET A 278 18.16 9.49 19.88
N TRP A 279 18.81 10.62 19.58
CA TRP A 279 19.37 10.87 18.25
C TRP A 279 20.46 9.86 17.87
N LYS A 280 21.34 9.46 18.79
CA LYS A 280 22.33 8.39 18.54
C LYS A 280 21.62 7.06 18.23
N LYS A 281 20.60 6.72 18.99
CA LYS A 281 19.79 5.52 18.75
C LYS A 281 19.08 5.60 17.38
N ALA A 282 18.56 6.76 16.99
CA ALA A 282 17.99 6.99 15.67
C ALA A 282 19.00 6.69 14.55
N ALA A 283 20.24 7.17 14.70
CA ALA A 283 21.31 6.91 13.73
C ALA A 283 21.71 5.42 13.64
N GLU A 284 21.69 4.70 14.77
CA GLU A 284 21.96 3.25 14.80
C GLU A 284 20.86 2.44 14.11
N MET A 285 19.60 2.84 14.27
CA MET A 285 18.45 2.18 13.66
C MET A 285 18.32 2.50 12.18
N GLY A 286 18.63 3.73 11.76
CA GLY A 286 18.47 4.21 10.38
C GLY A 286 17.00 4.30 9.95
N GLY A 287 16.75 4.20 8.63
CA GLY A 287 15.37 4.12 8.12
C GLY A 287 14.62 5.46 8.17
N GLY A 288 14.87 6.35 7.18
CA GLY A 288 14.08 7.57 6.97
C GLY A 288 14.41 8.75 7.90
N VAL A 289 15.50 8.65 8.67
CA VAL A 289 15.99 9.75 9.52
C VAL A 289 16.37 10.99 8.69
N SER A 290 16.29 12.16 9.31
CA SER A 290 16.59 13.43 8.61
C SER A 290 18.06 13.56 8.25
N GLU A 291 18.36 14.37 7.24
CA GLU A 291 19.73 14.71 6.86
C GLU A 291 20.47 15.47 7.98
N GLU A 292 19.73 16.21 8.81
CA GLU A 292 20.27 16.97 9.93
C GLU A 292 20.61 16.12 11.16
N LEU A 293 20.23 14.82 11.21
CA LEU A 293 20.44 14.00 12.40
C LEU A 293 21.91 13.97 12.85
N ASN A 294 22.85 13.87 11.92
CA ASN A 294 24.28 13.88 12.24
C ASN A 294 24.73 15.22 12.87
N ASP A 295 24.19 16.33 12.37
CA ASP A 295 24.50 17.66 12.91
C ASP A 295 23.90 17.82 14.31
N LYS A 296 22.68 17.33 14.56
CA LYS A 296 22.07 17.28 15.90
C LYS A 296 22.95 16.50 16.87
N ILE A 297 23.50 15.34 16.44
CA ILE A 297 24.37 14.50 17.28
C ILE A 297 25.71 15.20 17.58
N GLN A 298 26.34 15.83 16.59
CA GLN A 298 27.65 16.46 16.72
C GLN A 298 27.57 17.75 17.54
N SER A 299 26.57 18.58 17.28
CA SER A 299 26.40 19.86 17.98
C SER A 299 25.73 19.70 19.35
N GLY A 300 25.00 18.60 19.57
CA GLY A 300 24.13 18.42 20.72
C GLY A 300 22.95 19.40 20.74
N LYS A 301 22.57 19.97 19.57
CA LYS A 301 21.52 20.99 19.44
C LYS A 301 20.60 20.69 18.27
N LEU A 302 19.33 21.12 18.39
CA LEU A 302 18.46 21.26 17.22
C LEU A 302 18.91 22.42 16.36
N SER A 303 18.89 22.25 15.04
CA SER A 303 18.98 23.36 14.09
C SER A 303 17.73 24.24 14.25
N ASP A 304 17.90 25.55 14.24
CA ASP A 304 16.81 26.52 14.37
C ASP A 304 15.92 26.54 13.13
#